data_c41ed9c186fe46f2665464e9412c21d3
#
_entry.id   c41ed9c186fe46f2665464e9412c21d3
#
_cell.length_a   1.000
_cell.length_b   1.000
_cell.length_c   1.000
_cell.angle_alpha   90.00
_cell.angle_beta   90.00
_cell.angle_gamma   90.00
#
_symmetry.space_group_name_H-M   'P 1'
#
loop_
_entity.id
_entity.type
_entity.pdbx_description
1 polymer ?
#
loop_
_entity_poly.entity_id
_entity_poly.type
_entity_poly.pdbx_seq_one_letter_code
_entity_poly.pdbx_strand_id
1 'polypeptide(L)'
;MNRTSVQDRQVVAAINRRTDAGLTATGRALFGKLGGAIYAEWPDGRPAVVTRFMGSPAEARRTAETLAYVKDRGLPVPHHELVVEVDGEVYFVQERLPSAPPQRLSPARMEAIVAVNDRFADALAARPEVPAPPQCRTGDPDPRHEVLAGHGPRSRRVLEQILRITRQAPQQMPGADLVHIDLSGANVLFDEDGTATGVVDWNLGAYRGDRLFALVQTRFDREWFVRSPDADPIETAAAHRLDEILAERIPADTLRLYWAQWMLHQLHRAIRTAPPEAIDWHLDLAESRLA
;
A
#
# COMPACT_ATOMS: atom_id res chain seq x y z
N MET A 1 -9.70 20.69 -13.09
CA MET A 1 -10.65 19.55 -13.18
C MET A 1 -10.18 18.64 -14.30
N ASN A 2 -9.75 17.43 -13.99
CA ASN A 2 -9.39 16.45 -15.00
C ASN A 2 -10.70 15.91 -15.63
N ARG A 3 -10.79 15.98 -16.96
CA ARG A 3 -11.96 15.48 -17.68
C ARG A 3 -12.07 13.96 -17.53
N THR A 4 -13.27 13.47 -17.24
CA THR A 4 -13.62 12.05 -17.25
C THR A 4 -13.31 11.44 -18.62
N SER A 5 -12.50 10.40 -18.66
CA SER A 5 -12.18 9.71 -19.92
C SER A 5 -13.37 8.89 -20.44
N VAL A 6 -13.33 8.47 -21.70
CA VAL A 6 -14.33 7.53 -22.26
C VAL A 6 -14.31 6.22 -21.47
N GLN A 7 -13.13 5.73 -21.12
CA GLN A 7 -12.94 4.51 -20.35
C GLN A 7 -13.54 4.60 -18.95
N ASP A 8 -13.40 5.74 -18.25
CA ASP A 8 -13.98 5.95 -16.91
C ASP A 8 -15.51 5.85 -16.95
N ARG A 9 -16.13 6.49 -17.95
CA ARG A 9 -17.58 6.41 -18.15
C ARG A 9 -18.05 4.99 -18.49
N GLN A 10 -17.26 4.24 -19.24
CA GLN A 10 -17.58 2.84 -19.58
C GLN A 10 -17.53 1.94 -18.33
N VAL A 11 -16.53 2.11 -17.46
CA VAL A 11 -16.44 1.38 -16.19
C VAL A 11 -17.64 1.69 -15.30
N VAL A 12 -17.96 2.98 -15.08
CA VAL A 12 -19.12 3.38 -14.26
C VAL A 12 -20.44 2.89 -14.85
N ALA A 13 -20.62 2.97 -16.17
CA ALA A 13 -21.79 2.43 -16.83
C ALA A 13 -21.90 0.91 -16.69
N ALA A 14 -20.79 0.18 -16.70
CA ALA A 14 -20.78 -1.26 -16.50
C ALA A 14 -21.12 -1.64 -15.04
N ILE A 15 -20.62 -0.90 -14.06
CA ILE A 15 -21.01 -1.04 -12.65
C ILE A 15 -22.51 -0.81 -12.49
N ASN A 16 -23.06 0.28 -13.07
CA ASN A 16 -24.48 0.58 -12.99
C ASN A 16 -25.35 -0.55 -13.58
N ARG A 17 -24.95 -1.15 -14.71
CA ARG A 17 -25.69 -2.29 -15.28
C ARG A 17 -25.71 -3.53 -14.38
N ARG A 18 -24.73 -3.67 -13.49
CA ARG A 18 -24.61 -4.82 -12.57
C ARG A 18 -25.29 -4.60 -11.21
N THR A 19 -25.51 -3.35 -10.81
CA THR A 19 -25.87 -3.00 -9.44
C THR A 19 -27.07 -2.07 -9.33
N ASP A 20 -27.54 -1.49 -10.43
CA ASP A 20 -28.55 -0.41 -10.45
C ASP A 20 -28.18 0.82 -9.59
N ALA A 21 -26.87 1.04 -9.36
CA ALA A 21 -26.37 2.07 -8.46
C ALA A 21 -26.63 3.50 -8.95
N GLY A 22 -26.81 3.70 -10.24
CA GLY A 22 -27.09 5.01 -10.85
C GLY A 22 -25.95 6.03 -10.74
N LEU A 23 -24.71 5.56 -10.59
CA LEU A 23 -23.52 6.42 -10.45
C LEU A 23 -23.28 7.28 -11.70
N THR A 24 -22.83 8.51 -11.50
CA THR A 24 -22.36 9.40 -12.57
C THR A 24 -20.86 9.68 -12.39
N ALA A 25 -20.05 9.41 -13.42
CA ALA A 25 -18.61 9.72 -13.39
C ALA A 25 -18.40 11.24 -13.49
N THR A 26 -17.71 11.85 -12.53
CA THR A 26 -17.49 13.30 -12.44
C THR A 26 -16.05 13.74 -12.69
N GLY A 27 -15.08 12.82 -12.64
CA GLY A 27 -13.67 13.15 -12.85
C GLY A 27 -12.76 11.98 -12.57
N ARG A 28 -11.45 12.27 -12.49
CA ARG A 28 -10.42 11.29 -12.16
C ARG A 28 -9.39 11.88 -11.21
N ALA A 29 -8.84 11.07 -10.31
CA ALA A 29 -7.72 11.47 -9.48
C ALA A 29 -6.48 11.77 -10.34
N LEU A 30 -5.77 12.84 -9.99
CA LEU A 30 -4.54 13.28 -10.70
C LEU A 30 -3.36 12.33 -10.46
N PHE A 31 -3.40 11.56 -9.37
CA PHE A 31 -2.32 10.70 -8.91
C PHE A 31 -2.76 9.23 -8.88
N GLY A 32 -1.90 8.33 -9.34
CA GLY A 32 -2.12 6.89 -9.34
C GLY A 32 -1.34 6.20 -10.45
N LYS A 33 -0.41 5.30 -10.09
CA LYS A 33 0.45 4.57 -11.05
C LYS A 33 -0.31 3.51 -11.87
N LEU A 34 -1.44 2.99 -11.36
CA LEU A 34 -2.18 1.85 -11.95
C LEU A 34 -3.60 2.23 -12.40
N GLY A 35 -3.74 3.36 -13.06
CA GLY A 35 -5.01 3.75 -13.67
C GLY A 35 -5.83 4.78 -12.90
N GLY A 36 -5.42 5.13 -11.67
CA GLY A 36 -6.05 6.19 -10.87
C GLY A 36 -7.49 5.86 -10.41
N ALA A 37 -7.99 6.62 -9.45
CA ALA A 37 -9.36 6.52 -8.98
C ALA A 37 -10.32 7.34 -9.88
N ILE A 38 -11.50 6.82 -10.16
CA ILE A 38 -12.57 7.54 -10.85
C ILE A 38 -13.43 8.22 -9.79
N TYR A 39 -13.58 9.53 -9.87
CA TYR A 39 -14.56 10.24 -9.06
C TYR A 39 -15.95 10.05 -9.66
N ALA A 40 -16.89 9.72 -8.80
CA ALA A 40 -18.28 9.51 -9.16
C ALA A 40 -19.20 10.17 -8.14
N GLU A 41 -20.49 10.21 -8.46
CA GLU A 41 -21.54 10.75 -7.61
C GLU A 41 -22.74 9.80 -7.64
N TRP A 42 -23.30 9.54 -6.47
CA TRP A 42 -24.54 8.80 -6.32
C TRP A 42 -25.74 9.65 -6.80
N PRO A 43 -26.92 9.03 -7.10
CA PRO A 43 -28.11 9.78 -7.50
C PRO A 43 -28.59 10.83 -6.48
N ASP A 44 -28.23 10.65 -5.20
CA ASP A 44 -28.55 11.57 -4.11
C ASP A 44 -27.53 12.72 -3.94
N GLY A 45 -26.53 12.79 -4.83
CA GLY A 45 -25.48 13.81 -4.81
C GLY A 45 -24.29 13.47 -3.89
N ARG A 46 -24.27 12.33 -3.19
CA ARG A 46 -23.13 11.95 -2.37
C ARG A 46 -21.91 11.62 -3.26
N PRO A 47 -20.71 12.14 -2.90
CA PRO A 47 -19.51 11.84 -3.65
C PRO A 47 -19.04 10.41 -3.40
N ALA A 48 -18.59 9.74 -4.46
CA ALA A 48 -18.03 8.40 -4.44
C ALA A 48 -16.68 8.34 -5.15
N VAL A 49 -15.92 7.27 -4.87
CA VAL A 49 -14.69 6.91 -5.58
C VAL A 49 -14.80 5.48 -6.09
N VAL A 50 -14.50 5.27 -7.35
CA VAL A 50 -14.41 3.93 -7.95
C VAL A 50 -12.94 3.60 -8.15
N THR A 51 -12.50 2.47 -7.58
CA THR A 51 -11.13 1.99 -7.69
C THR A 51 -11.10 0.52 -8.10
N ARG A 52 -10.07 0.12 -8.86
CA ARG A 52 -9.88 -1.28 -9.23
C ARG A 52 -9.14 -2.00 -8.12
N PHE A 53 -9.68 -3.12 -7.66
CA PHE A 53 -9.02 -4.02 -6.72
C PHE A 53 -8.08 -4.98 -7.45
N MET A 54 -6.90 -5.26 -6.88
CA MET A 54 -5.83 -6.02 -7.53
C MET A 54 -5.79 -7.51 -7.12
N GLY A 55 -6.93 -8.07 -6.74
CA GLY A 55 -7.07 -9.46 -6.33
C GLY A 55 -8.39 -10.08 -6.76
N SER A 56 -8.72 -11.24 -6.19
CA SER A 56 -9.95 -11.96 -6.46
C SER A 56 -11.19 -11.27 -5.85
N PRO A 57 -12.39 -11.56 -6.36
CA PRO A 57 -13.65 -11.06 -5.75
C PRO A 57 -13.82 -11.46 -4.27
N ALA A 58 -13.30 -12.62 -3.88
CA ALA A 58 -13.34 -13.07 -2.48
C ALA A 58 -12.43 -12.24 -1.58
N GLU A 59 -11.23 -11.90 -2.04
CA GLU A 59 -10.30 -11.02 -1.33
C GLU A 59 -10.84 -9.59 -1.23
N ALA A 60 -11.48 -9.09 -2.28
CA ALA A 60 -12.11 -7.78 -2.28
C ALA A 60 -13.25 -7.70 -1.23
N ARG A 61 -14.14 -8.69 -1.19
CA ARG A 61 -15.20 -8.74 -0.18
C ARG A 61 -14.64 -8.78 1.24
N ARG A 62 -13.67 -9.66 1.50
CA ARG A 62 -12.98 -9.71 2.81
C ARG A 62 -12.33 -8.38 3.18
N THR A 63 -11.70 -7.71 2.22
CA THR A 63 -11.11 -6.38 2.44
C THR A 63 -12.19 -5.36 2.82
N ALA A 64 -13.30 -5.29 2.08
CA ALA A 64 -14.40 -4.38 2.37
C ALA A 64 -15.01 -4.66 3.77
N GLU A 65 -15.24 -5.92 4.12
CA GLU A 65 -15.73 -6.32 5.44
C GLU A 65 -14.76 -5.96 6.57
N THR A 66 -13.45 -6.14 6.35
CA THR A 66 -12.43 -5.76 7.32
C THR A 66 -12.41 -4.25 7.53
N LEU A 67 -12.48 -3.47 6.45
CA LEU A 67 -12.49 -2.01 6.53
C LEU A 67 -13.79 -1.47 7.15
N ALA A 68 -14.95 -2.06 6.86
CA ALA A 68 -16.19 -1.72 7.55
C ALA A 68 -16.08 -1.94 9.06
N TYR A 69 -15.55 -3.10 9.46
CA TYR A 69 -15.35 -3.44 10.88
C TYR A 69 -14.47 -2.42 11.63
N VAL A 70 -13.37 -1.97 11.01
CA VAL A 70 -12.47 -1.00 11.67
C VAL A 70 -12.99 0.42 11.56
N LYS A 71 -13.71 0.78 10.51
CA LYS A 71 -14.38 2.07 10.37
C LYS A 71 -15.43 2.29 11.44
N ASP A 72 -16.26 1.27 11.75
CA ASP A 72 -17.24 1.31 12.83
C ASP A 72 -16.60 1.55 14.21
N ARG A 73 -15.28 1.35 14.32
CA ARG A 73 -14.46 1.64 15.51
C ARG A 73 -13.73 2.97 15.42
N GLY A 74 -14.08 3.81 14.45
CA GLY A 74 -13.57 5.16 14.29
C GLY A 74 -12.21 5.26 13.60
N LEU A 75 -11.74 4.21 12.91
CA LEU A 75 -10.51 4.33 12.13
C LEU A 75 -10.74 5.15 10.85
N PRO A 76 -9.73 5.93 10.41
CA PRO A 76 -9.87 6.86 9.29
C PRO A 76 -9.71 6.15 7.94
N VAL A 77 -10.58 5.22 7.64
CA VAL A 77 -10.62 4.45 6.39
C VAL A 77 -11.93 4.72 5.65
N PRO A 78 -11.99 4.59 4.31
CA PRO A 78 -13.23 4.78 3.56
C PRO A 78 -14.22 3.63 3.80
N HIS A 79 -15.51 3.94 3.78
CA HIS A 79 -16.55 2.91 3.68
C HIS A 79 -16.62 2.38 2.25
N HIS A 80 -16.59 1.06 2.08
CA HIS A 80 -16.75 0.39 0.78
C HIS A 80 -18.21 -0.01 0.61
N GLU A 81 -18.94 0.71 -0.24
CA GLU A 81 -20.39 0.54 -0.42
C GLU A 81 -20.71 -0.61 -1.36
N LEU A 82 -19.89 -0.82 -2.40
CA LEU A 82 -20.06 -1.92 -3.34
C LEU A 82 -18.73 -2.59 -3.69
N VAL A 83 -18.81 -3.90 -3.90
CA VAL A 83 -17.76 -4.73 -4.52
C VAL A 83 -18.35 -5.34 -5.78
N VAL A 84 -17.87 -4.95 -6.94
CA VAL A 84 -18.50 -5.29 -8.23
C VAL A 84 -17.47 -5.91 -9.18
N GLU A 85 -17.83 -7.04 -9.77
CA GLU A 85 -17.04 -7.66 -10.84
C GLU A 85 -17.59 -7.20 -12.20
N VAL A 86 -16.69 -6.63 -13.03
CA VAL A 86 -16.98 -6.18 -14.38
C VAL A 86 -15.88 -6.69 -15.31
N ASP A 87 -16.26 -7.49 -16.30
CA ASP A 87 -15.35 -8.01 -17.34
C ASP A 87 -14.08 -8.70 -16.79
N GLY A 88 -14.24 -9.44 -15.68
CA GLY A 88 -13.15 -10.15 -15.00
C GLY A 88 -12.28 -9.29 -14.08
N GLU A 89 -12.58 -8.01 -13.95
CA GLU A 89 -11.94 -7.07 -13.05
C GLU A 89 -12.85 -6.77 -11.86
N VAL A 90 -12.26 -6.54 -10.68
CA VAL A 90 -13.00 -6.22 -9.47
C VAL A 90 -12.89 -4.74 -9.15
N TYR A 91 -14.00 -4.10 -8.84
CA TYR A 91 -14.05 -2.69 -8.50
C TYR A 91 -14.68 -2.49 -7.12
N PHE A 92 -14.12 -1.55 -6.37
CA PHE A 92 -14.75 -0.94 -5.22
C PHE A 92 -15.49 0.32 -5.64
N VAL A 93 -16.69 0.51 -5.07
CA VAL A 93 -17.33 1.83 -4.98
C VAL A 93 -17.30 2.19 -3.50
N GLN A 94 -16.62 3.27 -3.17
CA GLN A 94 -16.39 3.68 -1.80
C GLN A 94 -16.70 5.16 -1.58
N GLU A 95 -16.92 5.55 -0.35
CA GLU A 95 -17.08 6.96 -0.01
C GLU A 95 -15.84 7.76 -0.41
N ARG A 96 -16.05 8.97 -0.85
CA ARG A 96 -14.97 9.93 -1.05
C ARG A 96 -14.74 10.68 0.25
N LEU A 97 -13.61 10.38 0.92
CA LEU A 97 -13.20 11.14 2.10
C LEU A 97 -12.90 12.60 1.70
N PRO A 98 -13.23 13.58 2.57
CA PRO A 98 -12.78 14.95 2.39
C PRO A 98 -11.26 15.01 2.46
N SER A 99 -10.62 16.07 2.16
CA SER A 99 -9.15 16.22 2.21
C SER A 99 -8.42 15.61 0.99
N ALA A 100 -7.13 15.84 0.90
CA ALA A 100 -6.30 15.45 -0.23
C ALA A 100 -4.92 14.94 0.23
N PRO A 101 -4.25 14.12 -0.59
CA PRO A 101 -2.85 13.77 -0.32
C PRO A 101 -1.96 15.02 -0.42
N PRO A 102 -0.85 15.07 0.32
CA PRO A 102 0.03 16.22 0.33
C PRO A 102 0.83 16.30 -0.98
N GLN A 103 1.13 17.50 -1.42
CA GLN A 103 2.02 17.72 -2.57
C GLN A 103 3.46 17.34 -2.24
N ARG A 104 3.87 17.52 -0.99
CA ARG A 104 5.20 17.22 -0.46
C ARG A 104 5.09 16.65 0.95
N LEU A 105 6.00 15.75 1.29
CA LEU A 105 6.13 15.24 2.65
C LEU A 105 7.23 16.00 3.38
N SER A 106 6.84 16.72 4.44
CA SER A 106 7.76 17.27 5.43
C SER A 106 7.94 16.29 6.60
N PRO A 107 8.96 16.49 7.48
CA PRO A 107 9.09 15.70 8.70
C PRO A 107 7.80 15.67 9.55
N ALA A 108 7.12 16.81 9.71
CA ALA A 108 5.85 16.87 10.45
C ALA A 108 4.73 16.04 9.81
N ARG A 109 4.61 16.05 8.47
CA ARG A 109 3.66 15.18 7.76
C ARG A 109 4.04 13.71 7.85
N MET A 110 5.33 13.40 7.87
CA MET A 110 5.80 12.03 8.12
C MET A 110 5.41 11.56 9.52
N GLU A 111 5.56 12.38 10.53
CA GLU A 111 5.08 12.09 11.90
C GLU A 111 3.56 11.91 11.95
N ALA A 112 2.80 12.68 11.19
CA ALA A 112 1.35 12.51 11.09
C ALA A 112 0.96 11.17 10.39
N ILE A 113 1.75 10.71 9.38
CA ILE A 113 1.58 9.37 8.80
C ILE A 113 1.85 8.29 9.86
N VAL A 114 2.89 8.43 10.65
CA VAL A 114 3.20 7.52 11.76
C VAL A 114 2.07 7.53 12.79
N ALA A 115 1.57 8.70 13.16
CA ALA A 115 0.49 8.83 14.13
C ALA A 115 -0.83 8.20 13.64
N VAL A 116 -1.18 8.33 12.35
CA VAL A 116 -2.37 7.65 11.82
C VAL A 116 -2.17 6.14 11.75
N ASN A 117 -0.96 5.66 11.43
CA ASN A 117 -0.62 4.25 11.47
C ASN A 117 -0.68 3.69 12.90
N ASP A 118 -0.34 4.48 13.93
CA ASP A 118 -0.45 4.07 15.33
C ASP A 118 -1.90 3.80 15.77
N ARG A 119 -2.87 4.45 15.14
CA ARG A 119 -4.30 4.16 15.39
C ARG A 119 -4.72 2.76 14.93
N PHE A 120 -3.94 2.11 14.09
CA PHE A 120 -4.21 0.75 13.60
C PHE A 120 -3.75 -0.34 14.58
N ALA A 121 -3.13 0.02 15.71
CA ALA A 121 -2.72 -0.92 16.74
C ALA A 121 -3.90 -1.74 17.25
N ASP A 122 -3.73 -3.05 17.36
CA ASP A 122 -4.70 -4.03 17.84
C ASP A 122 -6.09 -3.97 17.19
N ALA A 123 -6.23 -3.24 16.07
CA ALA A 123 -7.51 -3.02 15.40
C ALA A 123 -8.19 -4.31 14.93
N LEU A 124 -7.42 -5.38 14.74
CA LEU A 124 -7.90 -6.70 14.32
C LEU A 124 -7.69 -7.79 15.38
N ALA A 125 -7.59 -7.42 16.68
CA ALA A 125 -7.42 -8.40 17.76
C ALA A 125 -8.57 -9.41 17.81
N ALA A 126 -9.79 -8.97 17.54
CA ALA A 126 -10.98 -9.83 17.50
C ALA A 126 -11.27 -10.44 16.11
N ARG A 127 -10.35 -10.31 15.15
CA ARG A 127 -10.52 -10.79 13.77
C ARG A 127 -9.34 -11.67 13.33
N PRO A 128 -9.09 -12.82 14.01
CA PRO A 128 -7.95 -13.69 13.71
C PRO A 128 -8.00 -14.34 12.32
N GLU A 129 -9.16 -14.37 11.67
CA GLU A 129 -9.38 -14.90 10.32
C GLU A 129 -8.85 -13.98 9.22
N VAL A 130 -8.58 -12.70 9.51
CA VAL A 130 -7.98 -11.79 8.54
C VAL A 130 -6.53 -12.22 8.29
N PRO A 131 -6.13 -12.45 7.01
CA PRO A 131 -4.81 -13.00 6.71
C PRO A 131 -3.70 -12.00 6.96
N ALA A 132 -2.49 -12.52 7.19
CA ALA A 132 -1.27 -11.72 7.19
C ALA A 132 -0.89 -11.26 5.77
N PRO A 133 -0.11 -10.18 5.62
CA PRO A 133 0.37 -9.70 4.33
C PRO A 133 1.11 -10.80 3.56
N PRO A 134 0.79 -11.03 2.28
CA PRO A 134 1.44 -12.09 1.48
C PRO A 134 2.93 -11.83 1.27
N GLN A 135 3.37 -10.57 1.32
CA GLN A 135 4.79 -10.18 1.24
C GLN A 135 5.63 -10.73 2.40
N CYS A 136 4.99 -10.95 3.55
CA CYS A 136 5.63 -11.42 4.77
C CYS A 136 5.58 -12.94 4.94
N ARG A 137 5.08 -13.67 3.95
CA ARG A 137 5.15 -15.13 3.97
C ARG A 137 6.59 -15.58 3.79
N THR A 138 7.02 -16.49 4.65
CA THR A 138 8.26 -17.23 4.52
C THR A 138 7.92 -18.69 4.38
N GLY A 139 8.51 -19.39 3.42
CA GLY A 139 8.27 -20.82 3.22
C GLY A 139 8.68 -21.27 1.82
N ASP A 140 8.97 -22.57 1.67
CA ASP A 140 9.28 -23.21 0.42
C ASP A 140 8.09 -24.10 -0.01
N PRO A 141 7.75 -24.15 -1.31
CA PRO A 141 8.34 -23.40 -2.42
C PRO A 141 7.80 -21.98 -2.55
N ASP A 142 8.67 -21.00 -2.84
CA ASP A 142 8.30 -19.64 -3.16
C ASP A 142 8.80 -19.26 -4.56
N PRO A 143 7.91 -18.97 -5.53
CA PRO A 143 8.29 -18.67 -6.90
C PRO A 143 9.18 -17.44 -7.04
N ARG A 144 9.19 -16.55 -6.03
CA ARG A 144 10.08 -15.39 -6.01
C ARG A 144 11.56 -15.81 -5.91
N HIS A 145 11.85 -16.92 -5.24
CA HIS A 145 13.21 -17.42 -5.08
C HIS A 145 13.81 -17.84 -6.43
N GLU A 146 13.06 -18.55 -7.27
CA GLU A 146 13.52 -18.98 -8.59
C GLU A 146 13.84 -17.79 -9.50
N VAL A 147 12.99 -16.76 -9.48
CA VAL A 147 13.19 -15.55 -10.28
C VAL A 147 14.48 -14.83 -9.88
N LEU A 148 14.73 -14.62 -8.58
CA LEU A 148 15.94 -13.97 -8.10
C LEU A 148 17.19 -14.82 -8.37
N ALA A 149 17.12 -16.13 -8.13
CA ALA A 149 18.23 -17.05 -8.36
C ALA A 149 18.65 -17.14 -9.84
N GLY A 150 17.67 -17.05 -10.75
CA GLY A 150 17.86 -17.14 -12.19
C GLY A 150 18.34 -15.84 -12.85
N HIS A 151 18.13 -14.68 -12.24
CA HIS A 151 18.45 -13.41 -12.86
C HIS A 151 19.96 -13.15 -13.02
N GLY A 152 20.77 -13.53 -12.02
CA GLY A 152 22.22 -13.39 -12.10
C GLY A 152 22.96 -13.59 -10.78
N PRO A 153 24.30 -13.52 -10.78
CA PRO A 153 25.10 -13.78 -9.58
C PRO A 153 24.83 -12.78 -8.43
N ARG A 154 24.55 -11.51 -8.78
CA ARG A 154 24.30 -10.46 -7.81
C ARG A 154 22.95 -10.68 -7.11
N SER A 155 21.87 -10.90 -7.83
CA SER A 155 20.56 -11.17 -7.26
C SER A 155 20.53 -12.49 -6.45
N ARG A 156 21.32 -13.49 -6.84
CA ARG A 156 21.49 -14.73 -6.08
C ARG A 156 22.12 -14.48 -4.70
N ARG A 157 23.17 -13.65 -4.61
CA ARG A 157 23.77 -13.27 -3.32
C ARG A 157 22.78 -12.53 -2.42
N VAL A 158 22.00 -11.60 -2.99
CA VAL A 158 20.93 -10.90 -2.25
C VAL A 158 19.87 -11.89 -1.76
N LEU A 159 19.45 -12.84 -2.59
CA LEU A 159 18.52 -13.90 -2.18
C LEU A 159 19.09 -14.74 -1.03
N GLU A 160 20.35 -15.18 -1.11
CA GLU A 160 21.01 -15.91 -0.02
C GLU A 160 21.03 -15.14 1.30
N GLN A 161 21.21 -13.82 1.22
CA GLN A 161 21.13 -12.93 2.40
C GLN A 161 19.70 -12.85 2.94
N ILE A 162 18.71 -12.66 2.08
CA ILE A 162 17.29 -12.67 2.46
C ILE A 162 16.94 -14.00 3.14
N LEU A 163 17.31 -15.15 2.56
CA LEU A 163 17.02 -16.46 3.12
C LEU A 163 17.69 -16.69 4.48
N ARG A 164 18.90 -16.14 4.70
CA ARG A 164 19.54 -16.19 6.03
C ARG A 164 18.76 -15.41 7.08
N ILE A 165 18.30 -14.20 6.73
CA ILE A 165 17.55 -13.33 7.63
C ILE A 165 16.18 -13.96 7.94
N THR A 166 15.50 -14.51 6.94
CA THR A 166 14.15 -15.06 7.10
C THR A 166 14.11 -16.50 7.63
N ARG A 167 15.26 -17.17 7.81
CA ARG A 167 15.34 -18.59 8.22
C ARG A 167 14.55 -18.92 9.47
N GLN A 168 14.55 -18.03 10.45
CA GLN A 168 13.88 -18.22 11.74
C GLN A 168 12.58 -17.41 11.86
N ALA A 169 12.19 -16.72 10.80
CA ALA A 169 10.97 -15.94 10.80
C ALA A 169 9.73 -16.87 10.87
N PRO A 170 8.67 -16.46 11.55
CA PRO A 170 7.40 -17.15 11.48
C PRO A 170 6.92 -17.24 10.03
N GLN A 171 6.22 -18.35 9.67
CA GLN A 171 5.65 -18.51 8.32
C GLN A 171 4.67 -17.39 7.94
N GLN A 172 4.07 -16.77 8.92
CA GLN A 172 3.18 -15.62 8.75
C GLN A 172 3.60 -14.53 9.75
N MET A 173 3.42 -13.27 9.36
CA MET A 173 3.65 -12.14 10.26
C MET A 173 2.75 -12.24 11.49
N PRO A 174 3.31 -12.19 12.71
CA PRO A 174 2.51 -12.10 13.93
C PRO A 174 1.91 -10.69 14.09
N GLY A 175 0.96 -10.57 15.00
CA GLY A 175 0.35 -9.29 15.35
C GLY A 175 -1.17 -9.29 15.18
N ALA A 176 -1.78 -8.20 15.63
CA ALA A 176 -3.22 -8.00 15.61
C ALA A 176 -3.62 -6.65 15.03
N ASP A 177 -2.66 -5.92 14.49
CA ASP A 177 -2.87 -4.60 13.92
C ASP A 177 -3.49 -4.70 12.52
N LEU A 178 -4.13 -3.62 12.10
CA LEU A 178 -4.47 -3.43 10.69
C LEU A 178 -3.22 -2.98 9.93
N VAL A 179 -2.88 -3.71 8.88
CA VAL A 179 -1.71 -3.43 8.03
C VAL A 179 -2.15 -2.98 6.64
N HIS A 180 -1.71 -1.78 6.25
CA HIS A 180 -1.83 -1.26 4.89
C HIS A 180 -0.51 -1.50 4.14
N ILE A 181 -0.51 -2.38 3.14
CA ILE A 181 0.73 -2.76 2.42
C ILE A 181 1.15 -1.79 1.32
N ASP A 182 0.51 -0.64 1.22
CA ASP A 182 0.87 0.48 0.33
C ASP A 182 0.68 1.83 1.04
N LEU A 183 1.15 1.95 2.28
CA LEU A 183 1.05 3.17 3.08
C LEU A 183 2.07 4.21 2.57
N SER A 184 1.76 4.83 1.44
CA SER A 184 2.55 5.91 0.87
C SER A 184 1.97 7.28 1.23
N GLY A 185 2.76 8.34 1.05
CA GLY A 185 2.25 9.70 1.24
C GLY A 185 1.07 10.07 0.32
N ALA A 186 0.95 9.40 -0.83
CA ALA A 186 -0.17 9.59 -1.75
C ALA A 186 -1.48 8.95 -1.25
N ASN A 187 -1.40 8.01 -0.30
CA ASN A 187 -2.51 7.25 0.23
C ASN A 187 -2.97 7.75 1.61
N VAL A 188 -2.34 8.83 2.12
CA VAL A 188 -2.76 9.49 3.36
C VAL A 188 -3.30 10.87 3.03
N LEU A 189 -4.52 11.14 3.46
CA LEU A 189 -5.20 12.42 3.25
C LEU A 189 -4.96 13.34 4.45
N PHE A 190 -4.73 14.61 4.15
CA PHE A 190 -4.46 15.63 5.16
C PHE A 190 -5.46 16.77 5.04
N ASP A 191 -5.86 17.32 6.18
CA ASP A 191 -6.58 18.58 6.25
C ASP A 191 -5.64 19.78 6.06
N GLU A 192 -6.22 20.99 6.14
CA GLU A 192 -5.49 22.24 5.97
C GLU A 192 -4.47 22.49 7.10
N ASP A 193 -4.71 21.93 8.29
CA ASP A 193 -3.82 22.02 9.45
C ASP A 193 -2.67 21.00 9.41
N GLY A 194 -2.67 20.11 8.42
CA GLY A 194 -1.65 19.07 8.25
C GLY A 194 -1.88 17.81 9.09
N THR A 195 -3.07 17.63 9.64
CA THR A 195 -3.48 16.42 10.35
C THR A 195 -3.87 15.33 9.34
N ALA A 196 -3.41 14.11 9.56
CA ALA A 196 -3.81 12.96 8.74
C ALA A 196 -5.25 12.54 9.09
N THR A 197 -6.17 12.69 8.14
CA THR A 197 -7.61 12.49 8.32
C THR A 197 -8.17 11.25 7.68
N GLY A 198 -7.41 10.62 6.77
CA GLY A 198 -7.85 9.42 6.06
C GLY A 198 -6.71 8.61 5.48
N VAL A 199 -6.90 7.31 5.42
CA VAL A 199 -6.01 6.37 4.71
C VAL A 199 -6.82 5.67 3.63
N VAL A 200 -6.40 5.83 2.38
CA VAL A 200 -7.11 5.37 1.18
C VAL A 200 -6.26 4.39 0.37
N ASP A 201 -6.80 3.92 -0.75
CA ASP A 201 -6.15 2.99 -1.69
C ASP A 201 -5.86 1.60 -1.10
N TRP A 202 -6.90 0.98 -0.53
CA TRP A 202 -6.88 -0.39 -0.03
C TRP A 202 -7.02 -1.45 -1.15
N ASN A 203 -6.61 -1.10 -2.36
CA ASN A 203 -6.78 -1.94 -3.55
C ASN A 203 -5.88 -3.18 -3.56
N LEU A 204 -4.87 -3.22 -2.70
CA LEU A 204 -4.00 -4.38 -2.48
C LEU A 204 -4.43 -5.23 -1.29
N GLY A 205 -5.51 -4.87 -0.60
CA GLY A 205 -6.07 -5.60 0.54
C GLY A 205 -5.83 -4.94 1.89
N ALA A 206 -6.61 -5.38 2.87
CA ALA A 206 -6.46 -5.07 4.29
C ALA A 206 -6.01 -6.34 5.02
N TYR A 207 -4.93 -6.25 5.80
CA TYR A 207 -4.25 -7.39 6.39
C TYR A 207 -4.12 -7.26 7.90
N ARG A 208 -3.91 -8.41 8.57
CA ARG A 208 -3.65 -8.49 9.99
C ARG A 208 -2.18 -8.81 10.24
N GLY A 209 -1.50 -8.06 11.11
CA GLY A 209 -0.08 -8.29 11.42
C GLY A 209 0.49 -7.21 12.29
N ASP A 210 1.75 -6.87 12.07
CA ASP A 210 2.43 -5.74 12.70
C ASP A 210 2.36 -4.51 11.76
N ARG A 211 1.67 -3.46 12.19
CA ARG A 211 1.52 -2.22 11.43
C ARG A 211 2.85 -1.51 11.11
N LEU A 212 3.90 -1.76 11.89
CA LEU A 212 5.20 -1.14 11.67
C LEU A 212 5.85 -1.57 10.35
N PHE A 213 5.45 -2.74 9.80
CA PHE A 213 5.84 -3.15 8.46
C PHE A 213 5.42 -2.14 7.38
N ALA A 214 4.25 -1.52 7.53
CA ALA A 214 3.77 -0.49 6.61
C ALA A 214 4.71 0.74 6.55
N LEU A 215 5.35 1.09 7.67
CA LEU A 215 6.31 2.19 7.72
C LEU A 215 7.62 1.87 6.99
N VAL A 216 8.05 0.61 6.97
CA VAL A 216 9.21 0.18 6.17
C VAL A 216 8.91 0.37 4.68
N GLN A 217 7.71 0.07 4.27
CA GLN A 217 7.26 0.31 2.91
C GLN A 217 7.15 1.81 2.59
N THR A 218 6.61 2.63 3.52
CA THR A 218 6.61 4.09 3.38
C THR A 218 8.04 4.60 3.17
N ARG A 219 9.01 4.05 3.95
CA ARG A 219 10.42 4.43 3.81
C ARG A 219 11.02 4.02 2.47
N PHE A 220 10.69 2.82 1.98
CA PHE A 220 11.09 2.37 0.64
C PHE A 220 10.58 3.31 -0.47
N ASP A 221 9.32 3.74 -0.40
CA ASP A 221 8.77 4.66 -1.38
C ASP A 221 9.53 5.99 -1.42
N ARG A 222 10.10 6.45 -0.30
CA ARG A 222 10.94 7.66 -0.25
C ARG A 222 12.33 7.51 -0.89
N GLU A 223 12.84 6.30 -1.11
CA GLU A 223 14.16 6.10 -1.73
C GLU A 223 14.24 6.71 -3.14
N TRP A 224 13.15 6.69 -3.90
CA TRP A 224 13.09 7.31 -5.22
C TRP A 224 13.31 8.83 -5.17
N PHE A 225 12.85 9.48 -4.11
CA PHE A 225 12.97 10.92 -3.91
C PHE A 225 14.35 11.29 -3.35
N VAL A 226 14.85 10.52 -2.39
CA VAL A 226 16.14 10.79 -1.73
C VAL A 226 17.33 10.54 -2.65
N ARG A 227 17.26 9.54 -3.53
CA ARG A 227 18.34 9.18 -4.47
C ARG A 227 18.28 9.92 -5.81
N SER A 228 17.30 10.79 -6.00
CA SER A 228 17.22 11.64 -7.17
C SER A 228 18.36 12.68 -7.16
N PRO A 229 18.98 13.00 -8.31
CA PRO A 229 19.90 14.12 -8.40
C PRO A 229 19.30 15.47 -7.97
N ASP A 230 17.98 15.61 -8.15
CA ASP A 230 17.19 16.80 -7.79
C ASP A 230 16.41 16.57 -6.48
N ALA A 231 16.97 15.82 -5.53
CA ALA A 231 16.31 15.50 -4.27
C ALA A 231 15.86 16.77 -3.52
N ASP A 232 14.56 16.84 -3.21
CA ASP A 232 14.03 17.94 -2.39
C ASP A 232 14.54 17.79 -0.95
N PRO A 233 15.20 18.81 -0.37
CA PRO A 233 15.70 18.76 1.00
C PRO A 233 14.62 18.46 2.04
N ILE A 234 13.37 18.90 1.81
CA ILE A 234 12.24 18.64 2.71
C ILE A 234 11.84 17.16 2.66
N GLU A 235 11.75 16.57 1.48
CA GLU A 235 11.46 15.14 1.31
C GLU A 235 12.60 14.28 1.87
N THR A 236 13.84 14.70 1.69
CA THR A 236 15.02 14.04 2.26
C THR A 236 14.98 14.07 3.79
N ALA A 237 14.67 15.24 4.39
CA ALA A 237 14.53 15.37 5.83
C ALA A 237 13.38 14.50 6.38
N ALA A 238 12.26 14.39 5.66
CA ALA A 238 11.15 13.51 6.03
C ALA A 238 11.54 12.03 6.01
N ALA A 239 12.33 11.61 5.01
CA ALA A 239 12.82 10.24 4.94
C ALA A 239 13.81 9.91 6.08
N HIS A 240 14.73 10.84 6.41
CA HIS A 240 15.62 10.68 7.57
C HIS A 240 14.86 10.62 8.89
N ARG A 241 13.84 11.47 9.06
CA ARG A 241 12.98 11.40 10.24
C ARG A 241 12.29 10.04 10.38
N LEU A 242 11.85 9.45 9.27
CA LEU A 242 11.29 8.10 9.31
C LEU A 242 12.34 7.04 9.63
N ASP A 243 13.59 7.14 9.14
CA ASP A 243 14.68 6.24 9.54
C ASP A 243 14.93 6.29 11.07
N GLU A 244 14.91 7.47 11.69
CA GLU A 244 15.01 7.63 13.15
C GLU A 244 13.86 6.93 13.87
N ILE A 245 12.61 7.17 13.45
CA ILE A 245 11.42 6.56 14.03
C ILE A 245 11.46 5.03 13.91
N LEU A 246 11.86 4.49 12.76
CA LEU A 246 12.00 3.06 12.57
C LEU A 246 13.05 2.45 13.50
N ALA A 247 14.20 3.11 13.65
CA ALA A 247 15.27 2.65 14.53
C ALA A 247 14.88 2.72 16.03
N GLU A 248 14.06 3.71 16.42
CA GLU A 248 13.54 3.85 17.78
C GLU A 248 12.48 2.80 18.14
N ARG A 249 11.61 2.44 17.16
CA ARG A 249 10.41 1.64 17.42
C ARG A 249 10.54 0.16 17.08
N ILE A 250 11.45 -0.20 16.19
CA ILE A 250 11.58 -1.57 15.68
C ILE A 250 12.96 -2.12 16.07
N PRO A 251 13.03 -3.27 16.79
CA PRO A 251 14.30 -3.95 17.06
C PRO A 251 15.06 -4.20 15.74
N ALA A 252 16.38 -4.02 15.75
CA ALA A 252 17.22 -4.07 14.55
C ALA A 252 17.01 -5.35 13.71
N ASP A 253 16.92 -6.51 14.36
CA ASP A 253 16.69 -7.79 13.66
C ASP A 253 15.30 -7.86 13.03
N THR A 254 14.28 -7.30 13.68
CA THR A 254 12.92 -7.21 13.12
C THR A 254 12.87 -6.24 11.95
N LEU A 255 13.54 -5.09 12.07
CA LEU A 255 13.62 -4.12 10.98
C LEU A 255 14.33 -4.72 9.75
N ARG A 256 15.43 -5.45 9.99
CA ARG A 256 16.14 -6.18 8.91
C ARG A 256 15.26 -7.26 8.29
N LEU A 257 14.47 -7.98 9.09
CA LEU A 257 13.50 -8.96 8.60
C LEU A 257 12.44 -8.30 7.69
N TYR A 258 11.88 -7.17 8.11
CA TYR A 258 10.87 -6.44 7.31
C TYR A 258 11.46 -5.93 6.00
N TRP A 259 12.68 -5.41 6.02
CA TRP A 259 13.39 -5.05 4.79
C TRP A 259 13.62 -6.27 3.89
N ALA A 260 14.04 -7.41 4.44
CA ALA A 260 14.27 -8.63 3.66
C ALA A 260 12.98 -9.13 2.96
N GLN A 261 11.87 -9.17 3.70
CA GLN A 261 10.56 -9.55 3.17
C GLN A 261 10.08 -8.58 2.07
N TRP A 262 10.24 -7.28 2.31
CA TRP A 262 9.85 -6.25 1.35
C TRP A 262 10.73 -6.28 0.09
N MET A 263 12.05 -6.40 0.27
CA MET A 263 12.99 -6.46 -0.87
C MET A 263 12.84 -7.71 -1.71
N LEU A 264 12.50 -8.87 -1.12
CA LEU A 264 12.15 -10.07 -1.90
C LEU A 264 10.98 -9.80 -2.85
N HIS A 265 9.93 -9.14 -2.35
CA HIS A 265 8.77 -8.76 -3.15
C HIS A 265 9.12 -7.77 -4.26
N GLN A 266 9.85 -6.70 -3.93
CA GLN A 266 10.19 -5.64 -4.87
C GLN A 266 11.17 -6.10 -5.96
N LEU A 267 12.20 -6.87 -5.60
CA LEU A 267 13.13 -7.45 -6.56
C LEU A 267 12.44 -8.44 -7.52
N HIS A 268 11.58 -9.31 -6.99
CA HIS A 268 10.78 -10.20 -7.83
C HIS A 268 9.96 -9.41 -8.87
N ARG A 269 9.30 -8.33 -8.43
CA ARG A 269 8.51 -7.48 -9.33
C ARG A 269 9.42 -6.75 -10.33
N ALA A 270 10.51 -6.15 -9.88
CA ALA A 270 11.43 -5.39 -10.73
C ALA A 270 12.04 -6.29 -11.82
N ILE A 271 12.54 -7.46 -11.47
CA ILE A 271 13.13 -8.41 -12.43
C ILE A 271 12.14 -8.80 -13.54
N ARG A 272 10.83 -8.86 -13.22
CA ARG A 272 9.81 -9.26 -14.20
C ARG A 272 9.30 -8.13 -15.07
N THR A 273 9.36 -6.89 -14.62
CA THR A 273 8.59 -5.80 -15.24
C THR A 273 9.37 -4.49 -15.45
N ALA A 274 10.56 -4.35 -14.85
CA ALA A 274 11.32 -3.12 -14.89
C ALA A 274 12.51 -3.20 -15.86
N PRO A 275 13.01 -2.06 -16.35
CA PRO A 275 14.24 -2.01 -17.14
C PRO A 275 15.48 -2.32 -16.26
N PRO A 276 16.62 -2.73 -16.89
CA PRO A 276 17.82 -3.15 -16.16
C PRO A 276 18.32 -2.14 -15.10
N GLU A 277 18.31 -0.85 -15.41
CA GLU A 277 18.76 0.21 -14.50
C GLU A 277 17.92 0.27 -13.21
N ALA A 278 16.62 0.02 -13.33
CA ALA A 278 15.75 -0.03 -12.17
C ALA A 278 15.95 -1.32 -11.35
N ILE A 279 16.32 -2.43 -11.99
CA ILE A 279 16.67 -3.67 -11.28
C ILE A 279 17.96 -3.45 -10.48
N ASP A 280 18.99 -2.85 -11.09
CA ASP A 280 20.25 -2.52 -10.41
C ASP A 280 20.02 -1.59 -9.22
N TRP A 281 19.18 -0.58 -9.38
CA TRP A 281 18.77 0.30 -8.27
C TRP A 281 18.15 -0.48 -7.09
N HIS A 282 17.27 -1.45 -7.37
CA HIS A 282 16.68 -2.29 -6.32
C HIS A 282 17.71 -3.20 -5.65
N LEU A 283 18.68 -3.70 -6.42
CA LEU A 283 19.78 -4.51 -5.88
C LEU A 283 20.69 -3.67 -4.97
N ASP A 284 21.06 -2.45 -5.39
CA ASP A 284 21.83 -1.51 -4.56
C ASP A 284 21.14 -1.22 -3.23
N LEU A 285 19.82 -0.98 -3.28
CA LEU A 285 19.03 -0.73 -2.09
C LEU A 285 18.98 -1.96 -1.18
N ALA A 286 18.74 -3.15 -1.74
CA ALA A 286 18.71 -4.39 -0.97
C ALA A 286 20.04 -4.64 -0.27
N GLU A 287 21.17 -4.52 -0.97
CA GLU A 287 22.51 -4.68 -0.40
C GLU A 287 22.73 -3.69 0.75
N SER A 288 22.29 -2.43 0.60
CA SER A 288 22.43 -1.39 1.63
C SER A 288 21.56 -1.66 2.87
N ARG A 289 20.31 -2.13 2.70
CA ARG A 289 19.35 -2.30 3.81
C ARG A 289 19.46 -3.64 4.52
N LEU A 290 20.10 -4.62 3.91
CA LEU A 290 20.28 -5.97 4.48
C LEU A 290 21.67 -6.19 5.09
N ALA A 291 22.58 -5.23 4.92
CA ALA A 291 23.96 -5.30 5.46
C ALA A 291 24.05 -5.48 6.98
#